data_15152af84e7bf5ff1383b601ad08d351
#
_entry.id   15152af84e7bf5ff1383b601ad08d351
#
_cell.length_a   1.000
_cell.length_b   1.000
_cell.length_c   1.000
_cell.angle_alpha   90.00
_cell.angle_beta   90.00
_cell.angle_gamma   90.00
#
_symmetry.space_group_name_H-M   'P 1'
#
loop_
_entity.id
_entity.type
_entity.pdbx_description
1 polymer ?
#
loop_
_entity_poly.entity_id
_entity_poly.type
_entity_poly.pdbx_seq_one_letter_code
_entity_poly.pdbx_strand_id
1 'polypeptide(L)'
;IAAAGLLAAIKDVDGEEIKRRLDKEMSLTRYIVDKLRRLYNVKLYLPPADRHVGIVALNIKGYQSSDVGMILDADYDIAVRTGYHCAPLIHEYLDDKEYLGVVRASISMFTTTDEIDALCGALGEI
;
A
#
# COMPACT_ATOMS: atom_id res chain seq x y z
N ILE A 1 -30.00 0.90 5.91
CA ILE A 1 -28.82 1.49 6.56
C ILE A 1 -27.68 1.64 5.54
N ALA A 2 -27.30 0.61 4.78
CA ALA A 2 -26.19 0.67 3.80
C ALA A 2 -26.40 1.75 2.70
N ALA A 3 -27.61 1.84 2.13
CA ALA A 3 -27.94 2.85 1.12
C ALA A 3 -27.87 4.29 1.67
N ALA A 4 -28.26 4.50 2.93
CA ALA A 4 -28.20 5.80 3.57
C ALA A 4 -26.73 6.22 3.84
N GLY A 5 -25.89 5.28 4.26
CA GLY A 5 -24.45 5.51 4.43
C GLY A 5 -23.76 5.84 3.12
N LEU A 6 -24.07 5.11 2.05
CA LEU A 6 -23.54 5.39 0.71
C LEU A 6 -23.98 6.77 0.20
N LEU A 7 -25.25 7.13 0.38
CA LEU A 7 -25.75 8.45 0.00
C LEU A 7 -25.04 9.58 0.76
N ALA A 8 -24.82 9.40 2.06
CA ALA A 8 -24.07 10.36 2.87
C ALA A 8 -22.63 10.52 2.36
N ALA A 9 -21.94 9.41 2.11
CA ALA A 9 -20.59 9.41 1.58
C ALA A 9 -20.48 10.09 0.20
N ILE A 10 -21.45 9.86 -0.70
CA ILE A 10 -21.48 10.53 -2.02
C ILE A 10 -21.70 12.04 -1.88
N LYS A 11 -22.56 12.47 -0.93
CA LYS A 11 -22.80 13.90 -0.70
C LYS A 11 -21.61 14.64 -0.08
N ASP A 12 -20.75 13.91 0.61
CA ASP A 12 -19.56 14.44 1.27
C ASP A 12 -18.37 14.63 0.31
N VAL A 13 -18.50 14.16 -0.94
CA VAL A 13 -17.42 14.17 -1.93
C VAL A 13 -17.87 14.91 -3.18
N ASP A 14 -17.45 16.16 -3.31
CA ASP A 14 -17.58 16.95 -4.55
C ASP A 14 -16.28 16.90 -5.39
N GLY A 15 -16.29 17.56 -6.55
CA GLY A 15 -15.15 17.54 -7.49
C GLY A 15 -13.88 18.18 -6.93
N GLU A 16 -13.98 19.23 -6.10
CA GLU A 16 -12.83 19.87 -5.45
C GLU A 16 -12.27 18.98 -4.35
N GLU A 17 -13.15 18.35 -3.57
CA GLU A 17 -12.78 17.41 -2.51
C GLU A 17 -12.07 16.18 -3.08
N ILE A 18 -12.55 15.61 -4.20
CA ILE A 18 -11.89 14.50 -4.89
C ILE A 18 -10.46 14.89 -5.27
N LYS A 19 -10.28 16.07 -5.85
CA LYS A 19 -8.95 16.55 -6.25
C LYS A 19 -8.03 16.72 -5.03
N ARG A 20 -8.51 17.34 -3.97
CA ARG A 20 -7.75 17.53 -2.73
C ARG A 20 -7.32 16.20 -2.10
N ARG A 21 -8.22 15.21 -2.07
CA ARG A 21 -7.92 13.85 -1.58
C ARG A 21 -6.86 13.19 -2.44
N LEU A 22 -7.01 13.23 -3.76
CA LEU A 22 -6.03 12.66 -4.68
C LEU A 22 -4.66 13.31 -4.54
N ASP A 23 -4.59 14.64 -4.46
CA ASP A 23 -3.32 15.37 -4.30
C ASP A 23 -2.61 14.97 -3.00
N LYS A 24 -3.36 14.83 -1.89
CA LYS A 24 -2.82 14.33 -0.62
C LYS A 24 -2.32 12.90 -0.73
N GLU A 25 -3.14 11.99 -1.25
CA GLU A 25 -2.77 10.58 -1.42
C GLU A 25 -1.55 10.42 -2.31
N MET A 26 -1.46 11.17 -3.41
CA MET A 26 -0.29 11.16 -4.29
C MET A 26 0.96 11.73 -3.64
N SER A 27 0.84 12.73 -2.77
CA SER A 27 1.96 13.26 -1.99
C SER A 27 2.49 12.22 -1.01
N LEU A 28 1.61 11.55 -0.27
CA LEU A 28 1.97 10.48 0.66
C LEU A 28 2.51 9.24 -0.07
N THR A 29 1.98 8.94 -1.25
CA THR A 29 2.47 7.84 -2.09
C THR A 29 3.91 8.09 -2.55
N ARG A 30 4.24 9.32 -2.96
CA ARG A 30 5.64 9.68 -3.27
C ARG A 30 6.53 9.56 -2.05
N TYR A 31 6.07 10.03 -0.90
CA TYR A 31 6.79 9.98 0.36
C TYR A 31 7.16 8.55 0.76
N ILE A 32 6.20 7.62 0.77
CA ILE A 32 6.47 6.21 1.11
C ILE A 32 7.39 5.55 0.08
N VAL A 33 7.16 5.77 -1.22
CA VAL A 33 8.00 5.19 -2.29
C VAL A 33 9.45 5.65 -2.16
N ASP A 34 9.70 6.93 -1.86
CA ASP A 34 11.05 7.46 -1.69
C ASP A 34 11.75 6.88 -0.46
N LYS A 35 11.02 6.58 0.62
CA LYS A 35 11.57 5.89 1.79
C LYS A 35 11.87 4.42 1.49
N LEU A 36 10.92 3.69 0.91
CA LEU A 36 11.07 2.27 0.62
C LEU A 36 12.18 1.98 -0.40
N ARG A 37 12.45 2.89 -1.33
CA ARG A 37 13.59 2.77 -2.27
C ARG A 37 14.95 2.75 -1.60
N ARG A 38 15.07 3.24 -0.36
CA ARG A 38 16.31 3.24 0.41
C ARG A 38 16.54 1.95 1.17
N LEU A 39 15.53 1.10 1.28
CA LEU A 39 15.62 -0.19 1.94
C LEU A 39 16.13 -1.25 0.96
N TYR A 40 17.29 -1.85 1.25
CA TYR A 40 17.95 -2.81 0.36
C TYR A 40 17.23 -4.16 0.25
N ASN A 41 16.43 -4.50 1.27
CA ASN A 41 15.64 -5.74 1.37
C ASN A 41 14.29 -5.66 0.69
N VAL A 42 13.84 -4.45 0.29
CA VAL A 42 12.52 -4.23 -0.31
C VAL A 42 12.57 -4.33 -1.83
N LYS A 43 11.68 -5.12 -2.42
CA LYS A 43 11.36 -5.14 -3.85
C LYS A 43 10.06 -4.39 -4.08
N LEU A 44 10.10 -3.30 -4.84
CA LEU A 44 8.92 -2.48 -5.17
C LEU A 44 8.39 -2.80 -6.56
N TYR A 45 7.07 -2.81 -6.68
CA TYR A 45 6.35 -2.95 -7.95
C TYR A 45 5.65 -1.62 -8.24
N LEU A 46 6.26 -0.79 -9.09
CA LEU A 46 5.82 0.57 -9.34
C LEU A 46 5.30 0.73 -10.77
N PRO A 47 4.13 1.34 -10.96
CA PRO A 47 3.68 1.78 -12.28
C PRO A 47 4.48 3.01 -12.75
N PRO A 48 4.33 3.46 -14.01
CA PRO A 48 4.80 4.77 -14.44
C PRO A 48 4.32 5.87 -13.48
N ALA A 49 5.17 6.86 -13.19
CA ALA A 49 4.96 7.85 -12.14
C ALA A 49 3.67 8.68 -12.28
N ASP A 50 3.19 8.87 -13.50
CA ASP A 50 1.95 9.58 -13.84
C ASP A 50 0.67 8.73 -13.71
N ARG A 51 0.82 7.43 -13.41
CA ARG A 51 -0.29 6.46 -13.32
C ARG A 51 -0.36 5.76 -11.98
N HIS A 52 0.17 6.36 -10.94
CA HIS A 52 0.13 5.83 -9.59
C HIS A 52 -1.14 6.28 -8.86
N VAL A 53 -1.61 5.45 -7.95
CA VAL A 53 -2.69 5.75 -6.98
C VAL A 53 -2.17 5.44 -5.57
N GLY A 54 -2.95 5.70 -4.54
CA GLY A 54 -2.58 5.46 -3.13
C GLY A 54 -2.40 3.99 -2.75
N ILE A 55 -1.80 3.18 -3.64
CA ILE A 55 -1.54 1.75 -3.42
C ILE A 55 -0.08 1.46 -3.74
N VAL A 56 0.65 0.88 -2.78
CA VAL A 56 2.04 0.47 -2.96
C VAL A 56 2.13 -1.04 -2.80
N ALA A 57 2.61 -1.72 -3.84
CA ALA A 57 2.89 -3.16 -3.83
C ALA A 57 4.40 -3.39 -3.65
N LEU A 58 4.75 -4.29 -2.72
CA LEU A 58 6.13 -4.59 -2.38
C LEU A 58 6.30 -6.04 -1.93
N ASN A 59 7.55 -6.49 -1.86
CA ASN A 59 7.94 -7.71 -1.16
C ASN A 59 9.25 -7.50 -0.40
N ILE A 60 9.49 -8.34 0.60
CA ILE A 60 10.75 -8.39 1.35
C ILE A 60 11.54 -9.61 0.88
N LYS A 61 12.81 -9.42 0.55
CA LYS A 61 13.70 -10.51 0.10
C LYS A 61 13.82 -11.57 1.18
N GLY A 62 13.59 -12.83 0.80
CA GLY A 62 13.70 -13.97 1.70
C GLY A 62 12.44 -14.31 2.48
N TYR A 63 11.36 -13.56 2.35
CA TYR A 63 10.09 -13.81 3.02
C TYR A 63 8.95 -14.00 2.02
N GLN A 64 8.00 -14.87 2.33
CA GLN A 64 6.72 -14.91 1.61
C GLN A 64 5.86 -13.70 1.99
N SER A 65 5.00 -13.25 1.08
CA SER A 65 4.15 -12.08 1.34
C SER A 65 3.26 -12.24 2.57
N SER A 66 2.76 -13.46 2.82
CA SER A 66 1.97 -13.79 4.01
C SER A 66 2.75 -13.63 5.32
N ASP A 67 4.02 -14.03 5.33
CA ASP A 67 4.86 -13.97 6.53
C ASP A 67 5.13 -12.52 6.90
N VAL A 68 5.43 -11.68 5.91
CA VAL A 68 5.59 -10.23 6.12
C VAL A 68 4.32 -9.62 6.70
N GLY A 69 3.15 -9.98 6.19
CA GLY A 69 1.87 -9.51 6.73
C GLY A 69 1.63 -9.94 8.17
N MET A 70 1.95 -11.20 8.51
CA MET A 70 1.83 -11.70 9.90
C MET A 70 2.78 -10.98 10.86
N ILE A 71 4.04 -10.74 10.46
CA ILE A 71 5.01 -10.01 11.29
C ILE A 71 4.55 -8.56 11.52
N LEU A 72 4.12 -7.87 10.46
CA LEU A 72 3.63 -6.49 10.56
C LEU A 72 2.42 -6.37 11.49
N ASP A 73 1.48 -7.32 11.43
CA ASP A 73 0.29 -7.34 12.28
C ASP A 73 0.65 -7.68 13.74
N ALA A 74 1.44 -8.74 13.96
CA ALA A 74 1.71 -9.26 15.29
C ALA A 74 2.71 -8.42 16.10
N ASP A 75 3.75 -7.89 15.46
CA ASP A 75 4.87 -7.25 16.14
C ASP A 75 4.81 -5.71 16.08
N TYR A 76 4.09 -5.16 15.08
CA TYR A 76 4.05 -3.71 14.82
C TYR A 76 2.65 -3.11 14.81
N ASP A 77 1.59 -3.91 14.94
CA ASP A 77 0.17 -3.47 14.87
C ASP A 77 -0.14 -2.76 13.54
N ILE A 78 0.46 -3.24 12.43
CA ILE A 78 0.31 -2.67 11.09
C ILE A 78 -0.42 -3.64 10.17
N ALA A 79 -1.64 -3.29 9.75
CA ALA A 79 -2.46 -4.09 8.85
C ALA A 79 -2.13 -3.82 7.37
N VAL A 80 -1.77 -4.87 6.63
CA VAL A 80 -1.58 -4.86 5.18
C VAL A 80 -2.36 -5.98 4.52
N ARG A 81 -2.50 -5.93 3.19
CA ARG A 81 -3.03 -7.07 2.42
C ARG A 81 -1.87 -7.84 1.79
N THR A 82 -1.98 -9.18 1.77
CA THR A 82 -0.96 -10.07 1.21
C THR A 82 -1.55 -11.08 0.24
N GLY A 83 -0.71 -11.65 -0.64
CA GLY A 83 -1.07 -12.70 -1.59
C GLY A 83 -1.46 -12.17 -2.97
N TYR A 84 -2.33 -12.90 -3.66
CA TYR A 84 -2.65 -12.67 -5.09
C TYR A 84 -3.74 -11.62 -5.35
N HIS A 85 -4.38 -11.07 -4.33
CA HIS A 85 -5.38 -9.98 -4.42
C HIS A 85 -6.53 -10.22 -5.42
N CYS A 86 -6.95 -11.48 -5.60
CA CYS A 86 -7.95 -11.90 -6.60
C CYS A 86 -7.55 -11.58 -8.06
N ALA A 87 -6.26 -11.40 -8.34
CA ALA A 87 -5.72 -11.05 -9.65
C ALA A 87 -4.56 -11.98 -10.04
N PRO A 88 -4.75 -13.32 -10.12
CA PRO A 88 -3.65 -14.27 -10.28
C PRO A 88 -2.81 -14.06 -11.55
N LEU A 89 -3.43 -13.58 -12.64
CA LEU A 89 -2.75 -13.43 -13.92
C LEU A 89 -1.65 -12.35 -13.91
N ILE A 90 -1.76 -11.30 -13.10
CA ILE A 90 -0.73 -10.26 -13.05
C ILE A 90 0.58 -10.79 -12.46
N HIS A 91 0.51 -11.78 -11.59
CA HIS A 91 1.66 -12.38 -10.93
C HIS A 91 2.55 -13.21 -11.89
N GLU A 92 2.04 -13.55 -13.09
CA GLU A 92 2.85 -14.14 -14.17
C GLU A 92 3.88 -13.12 -14.73
N TYR A 93 3.61 -11.80 -14.58
CA TYR A 93 4.42 -10.70 -15.11
C TYR A 93 5.25 -9.97 -14.05
N LEU A 94 4.90 -10.12 -12.76
CA LEU A 94 5.53 -9.37 -11.66
C LEU A 94 6.84 -9.98 -11.15
N ASP A 95 7.20 -11.19 -11.61
CA ASP A 95 8.37 -11.92 -11.08
C ASP A 95 8.35 -12.01 -9.54
N ASP A 96 7.21 -12.46 -9.02
CA ASP A 96 6.94 -12.53 -7.58
C ASP A 96 6.59 -13.95 -7.09
N LYS A 97 6.86 -14.96 -7.90
CA LYS A 97 6.51 -16.36 -7.61
C LYS A 97 7.13 -16.86 -6.30
N GLU A 98 8.36 -16.45 -5.99
CA GLU A 98 9.05 -16.82 -4.76
C GLU A 98 8.38 -16.24 -3.51
N TYR A 99 7.64 -15.13 -3.66
CA TYR A 99 6.95 -14.44 -2.56
C TYR A 99 5.50 -14.89 -2.37
N LEU A 100 4.96 -15.74 -3.26
CA LEU A 100 3.56 -16.16 -3.30
C LEU A 100 2.58 -14.98 -3.32
N GLY A 101 2.84 -14.02 -4.22
CA GLY A 101 2.10 -12.78 -4.37
C GLY A 101 2.83 -11.56 -3.83
N VAL A 102 2.10 -10.52 -3.46
CA VAL A 102 2.69 -9.26 -2.97
C VAL A 102 2.09 -8.82 -1.65
N VAL A 103 2.85 -8.03 -0.90
CA VAL A 103 2.36 -7.19 0.19
C VAL A 103 1.84 -5.90 -0.39
N ARG A 104 0.64 -5.47 0.01
CA ARG A 104 0.00 -4.24 -0.47
C ARG A 104 -0.33 -3.31 0.69
N ALA A 105 0.31 -2.15 0.72
CA ALA A 105 -0.06 -1.04 1.56
C ALA A 105 -1.01 -0.10 0.80
N SER A 106 -2.09 0.33 1.45
CA SER A 106 -3.08 1.26 0.87
C SER A 106 -3.06 2.56 1.66
N ILE A 107 -2.89 3.67 0.95
CA ILE A 107 -2.83 5.02 1.48
C ILE A 107 -4.16 5.70 1.20
N SER A 108 -4.70 6.40 2.18
CA SER A 108 -5.94 7.15 2.06
C SER A 108 -5.75 8.60 2.48
N MET A 109 -6.79 9.40 2.31
CA MET A 109 -6.82 10.76 2.82
C MET A 109 -6.64 10.87 4.35
N PHE A 110 -6.86 9.79 5.10
CA PHE A 110 -6.69 9.75 6.55
C PHE A 110 -5.28 9.36 6.98
N THR A 111 -4.50 8.76 6.08
CA THR A 111 -3.13 8.33 6.37
C THR A 111 -2.24 9.51 6.73
N THR A 112 -1.38 9.30 7.71
CA THR A 112 -0.40 10.27 8.20
C THR A 112 1.03 9.89 7.79
N THR A 113 1.95 10.84 7.88
CA THR A 113 3.39 10.59 7.68
C THR A 113 3.95 9.66 8.76
N ASP A 114 3.46 9.76 9.99
CA ASP A 114 3.93 8.95 11.12
C ASP A 114 3.58 7.46 10.93
N GLU A 115 2.39 7.17 10.40
CA GLU A 115 2.00 5.80 10.03
C GLU A 115 2.86 5.24 8.89
N ILE A 116 3.21 6.07 7.90
CA ILE A 116 4.14 5.69 6.83
C ILE A 116 5.53 5.43 7.40
N ASP A 117 5.99 6.26 8.32
CA ASP A 117 7.29 6.13 8.96
C ASP A 117 7.37 4.84 9.80
N ALA A 118 6.30 4.53 10.54
CA ALA A 118 6.18 3.27 11.28
C ALA A 118 6.26 2.05 10.34
N LEU A 119 5.50 2.06 9.23
CA LEU A 119 5.57 0.97 8.25
C LEU A 119 6.98 0.83 7.64
N CYS A 120 7.60 1.93 7.23
CA CYS A 120 8.94 1.90 6.64
C CYS A 120 10.00 1.44 7.65
N GLY A 121 9.87 1.82 8.93
CA GLY A 121 10.71 1.35 10.03
C GLY A 121 10.59 -0.16 10.21
N ALA A 122 9.36 -0.67 10.37
CA ALA A 122 9.08 -2.09 10.52
C ALA A 122 9.63 -2.94 9.35
N LEU A 123 9.42 -2.48 8.09
CA LEU A 123 9.94 -3.16 6.90
C LEU A 123 11.48 -3.14 6.82
N GLY A 124 12.13 -2.17 7.45
CA GLY A 124 13.59 -2.10 7.52
C GLY A 124 14.19 -3.03 8.58
N GLU A 125 13.41 -3.47 9.55
CA GLU A 125 13.82 -4.38 10.63
C GLU A 125 13.60 -5.87 10.28
N ILE A 126 12.69 -6.17 9.33
CA ILE A 126 12.46 -7.49 8.77
C ILE A 126 13.56 -7.85 7.78
#